data_77d93a57edf785566fc9a00bb056d25e
#
_entry.id   77d93a57edf785566fc9a00bb056d25e
#
_cell.length_a   1.000
_cell.length_b   1.000
_cell.length_c   1.000
_cell.angle_alpha   90.00
_cell.angle_beta   90.00
_cell.angle_gamma   90.00
#
_symmetry.space_group_name_H-M   'P 1'
#
loop_
_entity.id
_entity.type
_entity.pdbx_description
1 polymer ?
#
loop_
_entity_poly.entity_id
_entity_poly.type
_entity_poly.pdbx_seq_one_letter_code
_entity_poly.pdbx_strand_id
1 'polypeptide(L)'
;TLEAFAKTFWDAGFQIHAHSNGDAATARFIDLLDYLLRESPRADHRMTLEHFAYSTEDQNRKLAALGAAVSANPYYHYILSEMYSGDWLGPDRGPQMVRLGSLESKGVPVGLHSDSPMAPLSPLTLMWTAVARENISGDKTGQGEVMSRYAALKAISIDAAWILGLEDSIGSIRAGKAADFTVRSADPMTVNEAFEILDPEAGPAQPPDDAG
;
A
#
# COMPACT_ATOMS: atom_id res chain seq x y z
N THR A 1 -12.05 26.30 4.19
CA THR A 1 -12.15 25.16 3.26
C THR A 1 -11.00 24.20 3.47
N LEU A 2 -11.12 22.95 2.96
CA LEU A 2 -10.05 21.96 2.99
C LEU A 2 -8.79 22.48 2.27
N GLU A 3 -8.99 23.12 1.13
CA GLU A 3 -7.91 23.70 0.30
C GLU A 3 -7.11 24.75 1.09
N ALA A 4 -7.79 25.69 1.75
CA ALA A 4 -7.13 26.72 2.54
C ALA A 4 -6.37 26.14 3.75
N PHE A 5 -6.94 25.12 4.41
CA PHE A 5 -6.30 24.42 5.50
C PHE A 5 -5.03 23.68 5.03
N ALA A 6 -5.15 22.86 3.98
CA ALA A 6 -4.01 22.12 3.43
C ALA A 6 -2.91 23.06 2.91
N LYS A 7 -3.29 24.18 2.26
CA LYS A 7 -2.34 25.16 1.73
C LYS A 7 -1.48 25.78 2.84
N THR A 8 -2.04 26.01 4.02
CA THR A 8 -1.27 26.53 5.17
C THR A 8 -0.07 25.64 5.51
N PHE A 9 -0.27 24.32 5.58
CA PHE A 9 0.81 23.37 5.86
C PHE A 9 1.71 23.14 4.65
N TRP A 10 1.14 23.14 3.45
CA TRP A 10 1.89 23.01 2.21
C TRP A 10 2.90 24.15 2.04
N ASP A 11 2.47 25.40 2.21
CA ASP A 11 3.34 26.58 2.09
C ASP A 11 4.39 26.64 3.21
N ALA A 12 4.10 26.04 4.37
CA ALA A 12 5.05 25.90 5.47
C ALA A 12 6.06 24.75 5.27
N GLY A 13 5.98 24.02 4.14
CA GLY A 13 6.92 22.96 3.79
C GLY A 13 6.60 21.59 4.36
N PHE A 14 5.44 21.39 5.01
CA PHE A 14 5.05 20.09 5.54
C PHE A 14 4.77 19.08 4.41
N GLN A 15 5.12 17.83 4.63
CA GLN A 15 4.58 16.71 3.91
C GLN A 15 3.15 16.45 4.40
N ILE A 16 2.23 16.18 3.49
CA ILE A 16 0.82 15.95 3.83
C ILE A 16 0.49 14.48 3.58
N HIS A 17 -0.03 13.82 4.61
CA HIS A 17 -0.62 12.50 4.54
C HIS A 17 -2.13 12.62 4.73
N ALA A 18 -2.91 11.96 3.87
CA ALA A 18 -4.36 12.05 3.89
C ALA A 18 -5.01 10.67 3.85
N HIS A 19 -5.86 10.38 4.83
CA HIS A 19 -6.68 9.18 4.85
C HIS A 19 -7.60 9.12 3.62
N SER A 20 -7.61 7.99 2.90
CA SER A 20 -8.47 7.78 1.74
C SER A 20 -8.83 6.30 1.55
N ASN A 21 -10.08 5.94 1.84
CA ASN A 21 -10.59 4.56 1.69
C ASN A 21 -11.58 4.38 0.51
N GLY A 22 -12.03 5.46 -0.11
CA GLY A 22 -12.97 5.39 -1.21
C GLY A 22 -12.49 6.16 -2.44
N ASP A 23 -12.95 5.76 -3.61
CA ASP A 23 -12.65 6.44 -4.87
C ASP A 23 -13.11 7.91 -4.90
N ALA A 24 -14.22 8.24 -4.23
CA ALA A 24 -14.64 9.64 -4.06
C ALA A 24 -13.65 10.45 -3.19
N ALA A 25 -13.12 9.85 -2.12
CA ALA A 25 -12.08 10.47 -1.29
C ALA A 25 -10.77 10.62 -2.08
N THR A 26 -10.40 9.60 -2.85
CA THR A 26 -9.23 9.63 -3.74
C THR A 26 -9.37 10.75 -4.79
N ALA A 27 -10.56 10.95 -5.38
CA ALA A 27 -10.82 12.05 -6.29
C ALA A 27 -10.58 13.42 -5.61
N ARG A 28 -11.11 13.61 -4.40
CA ARG A 28 -10.90 14.85 -3.63
C ARG A 28 -9.43 15.10 -3.29
N PHE A 29 -8.67 14.05 -3.00
CA PHE A 29 -7.23 14.15 -2.80
C PHE A 29 -6.50 14.60 -4.08
N ILE A 30 -6.85 14.02 -5.22
CA ILE A 30 -6.27 14.38 -6.52
C ILE A 30 -6.55 15.86 -6.85
N ASP A 31 -7.79 16.31 -6.67
CA ASP A 31 -8.18 17.71 -6.89
C ASP A 31 -7.41 18.65 -5.95
N LEU A 32 -7.25 18.27 -4.68
CA LEU A 32 -6.49 19.04 -3.71
C LEU A 32 -5.01 19.13 -4.09
N LEU A 33 -4.38 18.01 -4.46
CA LEU A 33 -2.97 18.00 -4.85
C LEU A 33 -2.73 18.83 -6.12
N ASP A 34 -3.59 18.68 -7.14
CA ASP A 34 -3.51 19.49 -8.36
C ASP A 34 -3.66 21.00 -8.05
N TYR A 35 -4.58 21.37 -7.16
CA TYR A 35 -4.73 22.74 -6.68
C TYR A 35 -3.45 23.24 -5.99
N LEU A 36 -2.90 22.48 -5.04
CA LEU A 36 -1.69 22.87 -4.30
C LEU A 36 -0.47 23.04 -5.22
N LEU A 37 -0.31 22.13 -6.19
CA LEU A 37 0.77 22.21 -7.16
C LEU A 37 0.65 23.41 -8.10
N ARG A 38 -0.56 23.80 -8.49
CA ARG A 38 -0.78 25.02 -9.30
C ARG A 38 -0.52 26.30 -8.52
N GLU A 39 -0.91 26.34 -7.27
CA GLU A 39 -0.75 27.53 -6.42
C GLU A 39 0.69 27.72 -5.92
N SER A 40 1.36 26.61 -5.57
CA SER A 40 2.70 26.61 -4.99
C SER A 40 3.46 25.32 -5.39
N PRO A 41 4.10 25.28 -6.56
CA PRO A 41 4.77 24.08 -7.08
C PRO A 41 5.86 23.56 -6.14
N ARG A 42 5.87 22.24 -5.89
CA ARG A 42 6.88 21.52 -5.10
C ARG A 42 7.23 20.23 -5.82
N ALA A 43 8.48 20.08 -6.26
CA ALA A 43 8.92 18.90 -7.03
C ALA A 43 8.98 17.62 -6.17
N ASP A 44 9.49 17.71 -4.93
CA ASP A 44 9.57 16.60 -3.97
C ASP A 44 8.60 16.84 -2.82
N HIS A 45 7.31 16.79 -3.11
CA HIS A 45 6.26 17.04 -2.12
C HIS A 45 5.88 15.81 -1.30
N ARG A 46 6.06 14.61 -1.84
CA ARG A 46 5.73 13.31 -1.22
C ARG A 46 4.34 13.26 -0.59
N MET A 47 3.38 14.02 -1.12
CA MET A 47 2.01 13.99 -0.61
C MET A 47 1.44 12.59 -0.80
N THR A 48 0.95 11.98 0.29
CA THR A 48 0.66 10.55 0.38
C THR A 48 -0.80 10.30 0.73
N LEU A 49 -1.44 9.35 0.02
CA LEU A 49 -2.71 8.76 0.46
C LEU A 49 -2.43 7.60 1.39
N GLU A 50 -3.15 7.61 2.53
CA GLU A 50 -3.11 6.52 3.49
C GLU A 50 -4.25 5.53 3.25
N HIS A 51 -3.98 4.23 3.48
CA HIS A 51 -4.87 3.07 3.37
C HIS A 51 -5.21 2.65 1.95
N PHE A 52 -5.78 3.53 1.13
CA PHE A 52 -6.02 3.33 -0.30
C PHE A 52 -6.90 2.11 -0.63
N ALA A 53 -8.06 1.96 0.04
CA ALA A 53 -8.89 0.78 -0.17
C ALA A 53 -9.51 0.72 -1.58
N TYR A 54 -10.04 1.81 -2.11
CA TYR A 54 -10.60 1.84 -3.47
C TYR A 54 -10.13 3.04 -4.28
N SER A 55 -9.80 2.74 -5.55
CA SER A 55 -9.48 3.73 -6.57
C SER A 55 -9.91 3.24 -7.95
N THR A 56 -9.91 4.12 -8.93
CA THR A 56 -10.09 3.78 -10.34
C THR A 56 -8.76 3.81 -11.08
N GLU A 57 -8.73 3.17 -12.25
CA GLU A 57 -7.56 3.18 -13.13
C GLU A 57 -7.15 4.61 -13.57
N ASP A 58 -8.15 5.48 -13.81
CA ASP A 58 -7.91 6.89 -14.14
C ASP A 58 -7.30 7.65 -12.97
N GLN A 59 -7.77 7.40 -11.74
CA GLN A 59 -7.20 8.00 -10.54
C GLN A 59 -5.76 7.58 -10.31
N ASN A 60 -5.42 6.29 -10.49
CA ASN A 60 -4.05 5.81 -10.36
C ASN A 60 -3.11 6.46 -11.38
N ARG A 61 -3.60 6.70 -12.61
CA ARG A 61 -2.85 7.43 -13.64
C ARG A 61 -2.63 8.90 -13.25
N LYS A 62 -3.65 9.56 -12.68
CA LYS A 62 -3.54 10.93 -12.19
C LYS A 62 -2.59 11.06 -11.00
N LEU A 63 -2.62 10.12 -10.06
CA LEU A 63 -1.67 10.08 -8.94
C LEU A 63 -0.23 10.00 -9.43
N ALA A 64 0.05 9.13 -10.40
CA ALA A 64 1.36 9.04 -11.03
C ALA A 64 1.78 10.36 -11.70
N ALA A 65 0.88 10.98 -12.46
CA ALA A 65 1.15 12.23 -13.17
C ALA A 65 1.41 13.42 -12.23
N LEU A 66 0.80 13.42 -11.04
CA LEU A 66 1.00 14.45 -10.02
C LEU A 66 2.17 14.14 -9.08
N GLY A 67 2.82 13.00 -9.19
CA GLY A 67 3.92 12.61 -8.30
C GLY A 67 3.49 12.27 -6.88
N ALA A 68 2.25 11.85 -6.68
CA ALA A 68 1.73 11.42 -5.39
C ALA A 68 2.34 10.07 -4.97
N ALA A 69 2.35 9.81 -3.67
CA ALA A 69 2.70 8.52 -3.10
C ALA A 69 1.46 7.85 -2.46
N VAL A 70 1.56 6.56 -2.20
CA VAL A 70 0.53 5.79 -1.52
C VAL A 70 1.15 4.97 -0.39
N SER A 71 0.60 5.09 0.80
CA SER A 71 0.87 4.22 1.93
C SER A 71 -0.35 3.30 2.07
N ALA A 72 -0.25 2.08 1.55
CA ALA A 72 -1.38 1.18 1.37
C ALA A 72 -1.50 0.16 2.49
N ASN A 73 -2.75 -0.23 2.80
CA ASN A 73 -3.03 -1.35 3.68
C ASN A 73 -3.55 -2.56 2.87
N PRO A 74 -2.68 -3.48 2.41
CA PRO A 74 -3.09 -4.63 1.61
C PRO A 74 -3.91 -5.64 2.41
N TYR A 75 -3.85 -5.60 3.74
CA TYR A 75 -4.62 -6.47 4.62
C TYR A 75 -6.13 -6.27 4.48
N TYR A 76 -6.57 -5.08 4.01
CA TYR A 76 -7.96 -4.86 3.65
C TYR A 76 -8.47 -5.86 2.61
N HIS A 77 -7.67 -6.16 1.59
CA HIS A 77 -8.04 -7.17 0.60
C HIS A 77 -8.20 -8.54 1.26
N TYR A 78 -7.27 -8.93 2.13
CA TYR A 78 -7.29 -10.21 2.82
C TYR A 78 -8.59 -10.42 3.61
N ILE A 79 -9.01 -9.47 4.45
CA ILE A 79 -10.14 -9.66 5.37
C ILE A 79 -11.48 -9.12 4.86
N LEU A 80 -11.50 -8.18 3.91
CA LEU A 80 -12.72 -7.47 3.52
C LEU A 80 -13.18 -7.79 2.08
N SER A 81 -12.31 -8.29 1.21
CA SER A 81 -12.63 -8.42 -0.22
C SER A 81 -13.82 -9.33 -0.48
N GLU A 82 -14.00 -10.40 0.28
CA GLU A 82 -15.13 -11.32 0.14
C GLU A 82 -16.45 -10.61 0.46
N MET A 83 -16.54 -9.96 1.61
CA MET A 83 -17.74 -9.20 2.01
C MET A 83 -18.08 -8.09 1.02
N TYR A 84 -17.08 -7.35 0.55
CA TYR A 84 -17.30 -6.29 -0.44
C TYR A 84 -17.67 -6.82 -1.81
N SER A 85 -17.21 -8.01 -2.17
CA SER A 85 -17.57 -8.67 -3.44
C SER A 85 -18.97 -9.22 -3.44
N GLY A 86 -19.50 -9.63 -2.28
CA GLY A 86 -20.87 -10.11 -2.12
C GLY A 86 -21.87 -8.95 -2.03
N ASP A 87 -21.99 -8.42 -0.84
CA ASP A 87 -23.15 -7.60 -0.44
C ASP A 87 -23.04 -6.11 -0.80
N TRP A 88 -21.82 -5.57 -0.99
CA TRP A 88 -21.61 -4.12 -0.99
C TRP A 88 -21.26 -3.54 -2.37
N LEU A 89 -20.22 -4.05 -3.03
CA LEU A 89 -19.72 -3.51 -4.30
C LEU A 89 -19.84 -4.48 -5.48
N GLY A 90 -20.25 -5.73 -5.19
CA GLY A 90 -20.43 -6.77 -6.18
C GLY A 90 -19.13 -7.43 -6.67
N PRO A 91 -19.25 -8.50 -7.47
CA PRO A 91 -18.12 -9.37 -7.84
C PRO A 91 -17.09 -8.71 -8.76
N ASP A 92 -17.48 -7.68 -9.49
CA ASP A 92 -16.55 -6.99 -10.41
C ASP A 92 -15.68 -5.96 -9.68
N ARG A 93 -16.24 -5.26 -8.71
CA ARG A 93 -15.57 -4.14 -8.02
C ARG A 93 -14.96 -4.56 -6.68
N GLY A 94 -15.61 -5.43 -5.92
CA GLY A 94 -15.11 -5.88 -4.61
C GLY A 94 -13.67 -6.39 -4.66
N PRO A 95 -13.29 -7.26 -5.63
CA PRO A 95 -11.93 -7.77 -5.75
C PRO A 95 -10.88 -6.72 -6.14
N GLN A 96 -11.27 -5.54 -6.61
CA GLN A 96 -10.37 -4.45 -7.00
C GLN A 96 -9.85 -3.62 -5.80
N MET A 97 -10.13 -4.06 -4.57
CA MET A 97 -9.63 -3.40 -3.35
C MET A 97 -8.10 -3.36 -3.34
N VAL A 98 -7.52 -2.22 -2.96
CA VAL A 98 -6.07 -1.95 -2.87
C VAL A 98 -5.34 -2.33 -4.16
N ARG A 99 -5.46 -1.51 -5.18
CA ARG A 99 -4.98 -1.75 -6.56
C ARG A 99 -3.47 -1.58 -6.72
N LEU A 100 -2.68 -2.44 -6.08
CA LEU A 100 -1.22 -2.33 -6.02
C LEU A 100 -0.54 -2.59 -7.36
N GLY A 101 -1.02 -3.57 -8.15
CA GLY A 101 -0.48 -3.84 -9.48
C GLY A 101 -0.64 -2.65 -10.43
N SER A 102 -1.80 -1.97 -10.35
CA SER A 102 -2.06 -0.74 -11.10
C SER A 102 -1.10 0.39 -10.69
N LEU A 103 -0.85 0.60 -9.38
CA LEU A 103 0.11 1.59 -8.89
C LEU A 103 1.53 1.29 -9.34
N GLU A 104 1.98 0.04 -9.18
CA GLU A 104 3.31 -0.41 -9.61
C GLU A 104 3.52 -0.17 -11.10
N SER A 105 2.56 -0.58 -11.94
CA SER A 105 2.66 -0.42 -13.40
C SER A 105 2.77 1.04 -13.86
N LYS A 106 2.35 1.98 -13.03
CA LYS A 106 2.40 3.43 -13.29
C LYS A 106 3.57 4.13 -12.59
N GLY A 107 4.36 3.38 -11.82
CA GLY A 107 5.51 3.92 -11.11
C GLY A 107 5.14 4.83 -9.94
N VAL A 108 3.95 4.68 -9.37
CA VAL A 108 3.57 5.39 -8.14
C VAL A 108 4.38 4.82 -6.97
N PRO A 109 5.09 5.64 -6.18
CA PRO A 109 5.76 5.16 -4.98
C PRO A 109 4.77 4.59 -3.97
N VAL A 110 5.02 3.35 -3.51
CA VAL A 110 4.13 2.65 -2.58
C VAL A 110 4.92 2.19 -1.35
N GLY A 111 4.43 2.56 -0.15
CA GLY A 111 4.76 1.92 1.11
C GLY A 111 3.59 1.05 1.58
N LEU A 112 3.87 0.02 2.37
CA LEU A 112 2.84 -0.80 2.99
C LEU A 112 2.79 -0.56 4.49
N HIS A 113 1.58 -0.50 5.04
CA HIS A 113 1.36 -0.37 6.48
C HIS A 113 0.23 -1.28 6.97
N SER A 114 0.19 -1.53 8.28
CA SER A 114 -0.79 -2.42 8.90
C SER A 114 -1.99 -1.69 9.50
N ASP A 115 -1.88 -0.38 9.72
CA ASP A 115 -2.88 0.38 10.48
C ASP A 115 -3.17 -0.26 11.84
N SER A 116 -2.11 -0.71 12.54
CA SER A 116 -2.23 -1.42 13.81
C SER A 116 -3.08 -0.63 14.82
N PRO A 117 -4.06 -1.27 15.48
CA PRO A 117 -4.28 -2.72 15.61
C PRO A 117 -5.19 -3.37 14.55
N MET A 118 -5.53 -2.67 13.45
CA MET A 118 -6.38 -3.22 12.39
C MET A 118 -5.77 -4.47 11.74
N ALA A 119 -4.46 -4.49 11.52
CA ALA A 119 -3.71 -5.65 11.05
C ALA A 119 -2.48 -5.90 11.95
N PRO A 120 -1.91 -7.11 11.95
CA PRO A 120 -0.69 -7.43 12.68
C PRO A 120 0.48 -6.52 12.27
N LEU A 121 1.34 -6.17 13.25
CA LEU A 121 2.62 -5.48 12.99
C LEU A 121 3.64 -6.47 12.38
N SER A 122 3.35 -6.94 11.17
CA SER A 122 4.17 -7.88 10.44
C SER A 122 4.37 -7.41 9.00
N PRO A 123 5.50 -6.79 8.67
CA PRO A 123 5.79 -6.35 7.30
C PRO A 123 5.73 -7.48 6.27
N LEU A 124 6.13 -8.69 6.65
CA LEU A 124 6.08 -9.85 5.76
C LEU A 124 4.64 -10.31 5.48
N THR A 125 3.73 -10.17 6.45
CA THR A 125 2.30 -10.41 6.19
C THR A 125 1.75 -9.41 5.16
N LEU A 126 2.14 -8.14 5.26
CA LEU A 126 1.75 -7.12 4.29
C LEU A 126 2.34 -7.44 2.89
N MET A 127 3.61 -7.82 2.83
CA MET A 127 4.24 -8.27 1.58
C MET A 127 3.49 -9.48 0.98
N TRP A 128 3.19 -10.47 1.80
CA TRP A 128 2.44 -11.66 1.37
C TRP A 128 1.06 -11.30 0.82
N THR A 129 0.26 -10.52 1.54
CA THR A 129 -1.08 -10.10 1.07
C THR A 129 -1.03 -9.33 -0.24
N ALA A 130 -0.01 -8.50 -0.45
CA ALA A 130 0.19 -7.75 -1.69
C ALA A 130 0.53 -8.66 -2.88
N VAL A 131 1.27 -9.74 -2.65
CA VAL A 131 1.76 -10.68 -3.67
C VAL A 131 0.78 -11.82 -3.92
N ALA A 132 0.21 -12.41 -2.87
CA ALA A 132 -0.70 -13.56 -3.00
C ALA A 132 -2.09 -13.14 -3.48
N ARG A 133 -2.59 -12.00 -3.04
CA ARG A 133 -3.98 -11.54 -3.21
C ARG A 133 -4.98 -12.66 -2.95
N GLU A 134 -4.76 -13.30 -1.83
CA GLU A 134 -5.63 -14.33 -1.27
C GLU A 134 -6.51 -13.69 -0.19
N ASN A 135 -7.78 -14.04 -0.12
CA ASN A 135 -8.69 -13.59 0.93
C ASN A 135 -8.62 -14.54 2.14
N ILE A 136 -9.35 -14.22 3.19
CA ILE A 136 -9.37 -15.01 4.43
C ILE A 136 -9.93 -16.44 4.22
N SER A 137 -10.73 -16.65 3.20
CA SER A 137 -11.28 -17.97 2.82
C SER A 137 -10.33 -18.78 1.91
N GLY A 138 -9.16 -18.23 1.56
CA GLY A 138 -8.17 -18.88 0.70
C GLY A 138 -8.40 -18.65 -0.79
N ASP A 139 -9.38 -17.83 -1.18
CA ASP A 139 -9.65 -17.56 -2.59
C ASP A 139 -8.70 -16.49 -3.14
N LYS A 140 -8.11 -16.76 -4.28
CA LYS A 140 -7.31 -15.80 -5.03
C LYS A 140 -8.22 -14.90 -5.87
N THR A 141 -8.33 -13.63 -5.48
CA THR A 141 -9.22 -12.65 -6.13
C THR A 141 -8.47 -11.40 -6.55
N GLY A 142 -8.99 -10.68 -7.55
CA GLY A 142 -8.36 -9.44 -8.04
C GLY A 142 -6.92 -9.63 -8.51
N GLN A 143 -6.60 -10.75 -9.16
CA GLN A 143 -5.24 -11.14 -9.54
C GLN A 143 -4.57 -10.17 -10.52
N GLY A 144 -5.31 -9.31 -11.21
CA GLY A 144 -4.75 -8.21 -12.00
C GLY A 144 -4.07 -7.11 -11.19
N GLU A 145 -4.26 -7.12 -9.87
CA GLU A 145 -3.71 -6.13 -8.94
C GLU A 145 -2.61 -6.70 -8.02
N VAL A 146 -2.06 -7.86 -8.37
CA VAL A 146 -0.87 -8.45 -7.72
C VAL A 146 0.31 -7.49 -7.86
N MET A 147 1.00 -7.22 -6.77
CA MET A 147 2.28 -6.52 -6.75
C MET A 147 3.42 -7.51 -6.96
N SER A 148 4.46 -7.13 -7.71
CA SER A 148 5.65 -7.97 -7.82
C SER A 148 6.33 -8.15 -6.46
N ARG A 149 6.98 -9.28 -6.23
CA ARG A 149 7.73 -9.54 -4.98
C ARG A 149 8.79 -8.48 -4.73
N TYR A 150 9.47 -8.02 -5.79
CA TYR A 150 10.48 -6.98 -5.67
C TYR A 150 9.90 -5.65 -5.22
N ALA A 151 8.79 -5.21 -5.83
CA ALA A 151 8.11 -3.99 -5.44
C ALA A 151 7.55 -4.11 -4.01
N ALA A 152 6.96 -5.26 -3.64
CA ALA A 152 6.43 -5.49 -2.30
C ALA A 152 7.53 -5.49 -1.23
N LEU A 153 8.72 -6.06 -1.52
CA LEU A 153 9.86 -5.99 -0.62
C LEU A 153 10.36 -4.54 -0.43
N LYS A 154 10.42 -3.76 -1.51
CA LYS A 154 10.74 -2.34 -1.44
C LYS A 154 9.68 -1.57 -0.64
N ALA A 155 8.42 -1.88 -0.84
CA ALA A 155 7.30 -1.21 -0.19
C ALA A 155 7.25 -1.42 1.35
N ILE A 156 7.86 -2.49 1.86
CA ILE A 156 8.06 -2.70 3.32
C ILE A 156 9.43 -2.27 3.82
N SER A 157 10.27 -1.67 2.97
CA SER A 157 11.63 -1.26 3.33
C SER A 157 11.96 0.13 2.80
N ILE A 158 12.67 0.24 1.67
CA ILE A 158 13.20 1.52 1.19
C ILE A 158 12.11 2.48 0.71
N ASP A 159 11.05 2.02 0.07
CA ASP A 159 9.98 2.89 -0.40
C ASP A 159 9.12 3.40 0.77
N ALA A 160 8.88 2.57 1.81
CA ALA A 160 8.27 3.02 3.06
C ALA A 160 9.16 4.06 3.77
N ALA A 161 10.48 3.83 3.83
CA ALA A 161 11.42 4.79 4.39
C ALA A 161 11.40 6.13 3.63
N TRP A 162 11.31 6.09 2.29
CA TRP A 162 11.23 7.28 1.45
C TRP A 162 9.92 8.07 1.71
N ILE A 163 8.80 7.39 1.84
CA ILE A 163 7.51 8.04 2.18
C ILE A 163 7.60 8.75 3.54
N LEU A 164 8.35 8.18 4.49
CA LEU A 164 8.55 8.78 5.82
C LEU A 164 9.68 9.82 5.87
N GLY A 165 10.41 10.05 4.77
CA GLY A 165 11.58 10.93 4.75
C GLY A 165 12.79 10.38 5.52
N LEU A 166 12.89 9.06 5.66
CA LEU A 166 13.93 8.36 6.42
C LEU A 166 14.89 7.54 5.55
N GLU A 167 14.79 7.64 4.24
CA GLU A 167 15.54 6.82 3.28
C GLU A 167 17.05 6.97 3.37
N ASP A 168 17.55 8.08 3.90
CA ASP A 168 18.97 8.28 4.15
C ASP A 168 19.48 7.58 5.41
N SER A 169 18.56 7.19 6.30
CA SER A 169 18.88 6.61 7.61
C SER A 169 18.58 5.11 7.71
N ILE A 170 17.50 4.63 7.03
CA ILE A 170 17.00 3.25 7.12
C ILE A 170 16.53 2.73 5.76
N GLY A 171 15.94 1.54 5.74
CA GLY A 171 15.24 0.95 4.58
C GLY A 171 16.13 0.25 3.55
N SER A 172 17.44 0.33 3.66
CA SER A 172 18.37 -0.40 2.77
C SER A 172 19.75 -0.62 3.42
N ILE A 173 20.43 -1.67 2.99
CA ILE A 173 21.79 -1.99 3.45
C ILE A 173 22.79 -1.10 2.68
N ARG A 174 23.18 0.00 3.28
CA ARG A 174 24.19 0.94 2.75
C ARG A 174 25.07 1.48 3.88
N ALA A 175 26.33 1.77 3.57
CA ALA A 175 27.23 2.46 4.51
C ALA A 175 26.63 3.80 4.97
N GLY A 176 26.65 4.04 6.26
CA GLY A 176 26.10 5.26 6.89
C GLY A 176 24.65 5.16 7.36
N LYS A 177 23.92 4.11 7.00
CA LYS A 177 22.58 3.84 7.53
C LYS A 177 22.62 2.98 8.80
N ALA A 178 21.49 2.99 9.54
CA ALA A 178 21.30 2.10 10.68
C ALA A 178 21.45 0.63 10.27
N ALA A 179 22.11 -0.15 11.13
CA ALA A 179 22.38 -1.56 10.88
C ALA A 179 21.22 -2.45 11.37
N ASP A 180 20.01 -2.16 10.89
CA ASP A 180 18.81 -2.94 11.19
C ASP A 180 18.65 -4.06 10.15
N PHE A 181 18.74 -5.30 10.61
CA PHE A 181 18.70 -6.48 9.76
C PHE A 181 17.62 -7.47 10.18
N THR A 182 16.94 -8.04 9.19
CA THR A 182 16.10 -9.23 9.37
C THR A 182 16.79 -10.41 8.70
N VAL A 183 17.14 -11.43 9.49
CA VAL A 183 17.71 -12.70 8.97
C VAL A 183 16.59 -13.69 8.78
N ARG A 184 16.54 -14.33 7.61
CA ARG A 184 15.52 -15.31 7.25
C ARG A 184 16.15 -16.63 6.85
N SER A 185 15.40 -17.74 7.01
CA SER A 185 15.80 -19.08 6.59
C SER A 185 15.72 -19.28 5.08
N ALA A 186 14.87 -18.48 4.38
CA ALA A 186 14.76 -18.52 2.92
C ALA A 186 14.60 -17.11 2.33
N ASP A 187 14.97 -16.97 1.06
CA ASP A 187 14.84 -15.73 0.31
C ASP A 187 13.40 -15.53 -0.14
N PRO A 188 12.69 -14.48 0.35
CA PRO A 188 11.30 -14.22 -0.02
C PRO A 188 11.11 -13.92 -1.51
N MET A 189 12.19 -13.63 -2.25
CA MET A 189 12.16 -13.41 -3.70
C MET A 189 12.08 -14.70 -4.51
N THR A 190 12.58 -15.80 -3.96
CA THR A 190 12.77 -17.06 -4.69
C THR A 190 11.95 -18.24 -4.16
N VAL A 191 11.30 -18.11 -3.00
CA VAL A 191 10.40 -19.15 -2.47
C VAL A 191 9.30 -19.50 -3.47
N ASN A 192 8.91 -20.78 -3.56
CA ASN A 192 8.00 -21.26 -4.61
C ASN A 192 6.58 -20.72 -4.44
N GLU A 193 6.08 -20.74 -3.21
CA GLU A 193 4.72 -20.30 -2.90
C GLU A 193 4.71 -18.95 -2.16
N ALA A 194 3.69 -18.16 -2.41
CA ALA A 194 3.62 -16.82 -1.80
C ALA A 194 3.54 -16.88 -0.26
N PHE A 195 2.90 -17.89 0.33
CA PHE A 195 2.82 -18.03 1.79
C PHE A 195 4.17 -18.31 2.46
N GLU A 196 5.14 -18.91 1.74
CA GLU A 196 6.51 -19.10 2.24
C GLU A 196 7.26 -17.79 2.51
N ILE A 197 6.71 -16.66 2.02
CA ILE A 197 7.16 -15.32 2.40
C ILE A 197 7.01 -15.09 3.91
N LEU A 198 5.97 -15.66 4.52
CA LEU A 198 5.68 -15.49 5.95
C LEU A 198 6.62 -16.33 6.79
N ASP A 199 6.62 -17.63 6.54
CA ASP A 199 7.45 -18.60 7.20
C ASP A 199 7.69 -19.79 6.26
N PRO A 200 8.90 -19.97 5.76
CA PRO A 200 9.20 -21.05 4.82
C PRO A 200 9.07 -22.45 5.43
N GLU A 201 9.01 -22.57 6.76
CA GLU A 201 8.80 -23.84 7.46
C GLU A 201 7.34 -24.03 7.92
N ALA A 202 6.52 -22.97 7.90
CA ALA A 202 5.10 -23.08 8.15
C ALA A 202 4.39 -23.62 6.92
N GLY A 203 3.68 -24.71 7.09
CA GLY A 203 2.70 -25.16 6.11
C GLY A 203 1.61 -24.10 5.89
N PRO A 204 0.73 -24.27 4.88
CA PRO A 204 -0.35 -23.32 4.62
C PRO A 204 -1.12 -23.04 5.90
N ALA A 205 -1.39 -21.75 6.13
CA ALA A 205 -2.17 -21.33 7.29
C ALA A 205 -3.50 -22.07 7.27
N GLN A 206 -3.79 -22.82 8.32
CA GLN A 206 -5.11 -23.42 8.47
C GLN A 206 -6.13 -22.27 8.65
N PRO A 207 -7.27 -22.33 7.96
CA PRO A 207 -8.36 -21.41 8.22
C PRO A 207 -8.71 -21.49 9.71
N PRO A 208 -9.14 -20.38 10.34
CA PRO A 208 -9.58 -20.41 11.72
C PRO A 208 -10.67 -21.47 11.85
N ASP A 209 -10.52 -22.36 12.85
CA ASP A 209 -11.54 -23.34 13.19
C ASP A 209 -12.87 -22.58 13.35
N ASP A 210 -13.89 -23.02 12.63
CA ASP A 210 -15.25 -22.50 12.76
C ASP A 210 -15.60 -22.52 14.25
N ALA A 211 -15.57 -21.34 14.88
CA ALA A 211 -16.11 -21.17 16.21
C ALA A 211 -17.63 -21.34 16.09
N GLY A 212 -18.10 -22.54 16.50
CA GLY A 212 -19.50 -22.93 16.52
C GLY A 212 -20.37 -22.07 17.44
#